data_ced2b7706af8c61664c9b84ebba50334
#
_entry.id   ced2b7706af8c61664c9b84ebba50334
#
_cell.length_a   1.000
_cell.length_b   1.000
_cell.length_c   1.000
_cell.angle_alpha   90.00
_cell.angle_beta   90.00
_cell.angle_gamma   90.00
#
_symmetry.space_group_name_H-M   'P 1'
#
loop_
_entity.id
_entity.type
_entity.pdbx_description
1 polymer ?
#
loop_
_entity_poly.entity_id
_entity_poly.type
_entity_poly.pdbx_seq_one_letter_code
_entity_poly.pdbx_strand_id
1 'polypeptide(L)'
;MLLDIGGHTVGVTHCSLFKDRLYNFNNTGRPDPTMQPSLAFFLRLRCPQSSTVDNTVNLDQGGSSANLIGEPTSNIVDNSFYKQIVFHRGVLQIDQALALHQLTKDTVNTVAFAPNDYFLTKFQQAMVKLGAVEVLTDAQGEIRKSCRATNF
;
A
#
# COMPACT_ATOMS: atom_id res chain seq x y z
N MET A 1 8.75 3.93 -9.32
CA MET A 1 8.30 2.67 -8.66
C MET A 1 8.15 2.82 -7.15
N LEU A 2 9.19 3.09 -6.36
CA LEU A 2 9.06 3.15 -4.89
C LEU A 2 8.07 4.22 -4.41
N LEU A 3 8.07 5.37 -5.03
CA LEU A 3 7.18 6.49 -4.68
C LEU A 3 5.78 6.35 -5.29
N ASP A 4 5.61 5.51 -6.32
CA ASP A 4 4.31 5.22 -6.93
C ASP A 4 3.44 4.39 -5.98
N ILE A 5 4.06 3.50 -5.18
CA ILE A 5 3.38 2.75 -4.10
C ILE A 5 2.91 3.70 -2.98
N GLY A 6 3.43 4.93 -2.92
CA GLY A 6 2.88 6.00 -2.09
C GLY A 6 1.41 6.31 -2.36
N GLY A 7 0.83 5.84 -3.48
CA GLY A 7 -0.60 5.85 -3.72
C GLY A 7 -1.40 5.07 -2.67
N HIS A 8 -0.78 4.11 -1.96
CA HIS A 8 -1.38 3.39 -0.85
C HIS A 8 -1.60 4.25 0.43
N THR A 9 -1.19 5.51 0.41
CA THR A 9 -1.60 6.48 1.44
C THR A 9 -3.12 6.70 1.46
N VAL A 10 -3.80 6.43 0.34
CA VAL A 10 -5.27 6.46 0.24
C VAL A 10 -5.80 5.16 -0.34
N GLY A 11 -7.04 4.84 0.02
CA GLY A 11 -7.74 3.70 -0.52
C GLY A 11 -7.81 2.50 0.41
N VAL A 12 -8.43 1.45 -0.10
CA VAL A 12 -8.73 0.23 0.65
C VAL A 12 -8.20 -1.00 -0.07
N THR A 13 -7.99 -2.07 0.70
CA THR A 13 -7.68 -3.39 0.18
C THR A 13 -8.68 -4.42 0.71
N HIS A 14 -8.96 -5.46 -0.07
CA HIS A 14 -9.79 -6.58 0.34
C HIS A 14 -9.05 -7.54 1.26
N CYS A 15 -9.76 -8.10 2.23
CA CYS A 15 -9.21 -9.10 3.16
C CYS A 15 -8.57 -10.29 2.44
N SER A 16 -9.15 -10.73 1.32
CA SER A 16 -8.64 -11.84 0.51
C SER A 16 -7.19 -11.66 0.06
N LEU A 17 -6.72 -10.41 -0.11
CA LEU A 17 -5.39 -10.09 -0.62
C LEU A 17 -4.26 -10.17 0.43
N PHE A 18 -4.60 -10.30 1.71
CA PHE A 18 -3.61 -10.39 2.79
C PHE A 18 -4.00 -11.36 3.92
N LYS A 19 -5.06 -12.14 3.71
CA LYS A 19 -5.58 -13.08 4.74
C LYS A 19 -4.56 -14.15 5.11
N ASP A 20 -3.71 -14.55 4.18
CA ASP A 20 -2.58 -15.46 4.42
C ASP A 20 -1.59 -14.89 5.43
N ARG A 21 -1.31 -13.58 5.39
CA ARG A 21 -0.45 -12.90 6.37
C ARG A 21 -1.01 -12.96 7.80
N LEU A 22 -2.32 -13.08 7.93
CA LEU A 22 -2.97 -13.14 9.25
C LEU A 22 -2.98 -14.55 9.84
N TYR A 23 -3.06 -15.59 8.98
CA TYR A 23 -3.41 -16.93 9.43
C TYR A 23 -2.47 -18.05 8.96
N ASN A 24 -1.84 -17.90 7.80
CA ASN A 24 -1.07 -18.98 7.18
C ASN A 24 0.09 -18.45 6.32
N PHE A 25 0.87 -17.53 6.85
CA PHE A 25 1.96 -16.92 6.11
C PHE A 25 2.98 -17.96 5.64
N ASN A 26 3.26 -17.96 4.34
CA ASN A 26 4.17 -18.93 3.68
C ASN A 26 3.82 -20.40 4.02
N ASN A 27 2.54 -20.73 4.20
CA ASN A 27 2.07 -22.08 4.55
C ASN A 27 2.57 -22.60 5.90
N THR A 28 2.89 -21.72 6.84
CA THR A 28 3.37 -22.08 8.17
C THR A 28 2.26 -22.33 9.21
N GLY A 29 1.00 -22.03 8.86
CA GLY A 29 -0.12 -22.02 9.82
C GLY A 29 -0.01 -20.90 10.86
N ARG A 30 0.88 -19.93 10.66
CA ARG A 30 1.16 -18.83 11.59
C ARG A 30 1.01 -17.49 10.87
N PRO A 31 0.79 -16.38 11.63
CA PRO A 31 0.81 -15.06 11.05
C PRO A 31 2.19 -14.66 10.55
N ASP A 32 2.24 -13.67 9.66
CA ASP A 32 3.46 -13.05 9.18
C ASP A 32 4.24 -12.42 10.36
N PRO A 33 5.47 -12.87 10.64
CA PRO A 33 6.27 -12.35 11.74
C PRO A 33 6.73 -10.91 11.52
N THR A 34 6.64 -10.39 10.31
CA THR A 34 7.00 -9.01 9.99
C THR A 34 5.85 -8.02 10.26
N MET A 35 4.64 -8.50 10.51
CA MET A 35 3.50 -7.67 10.86
C MET A 35 3.43 -7.44 12.37
N GLN A 36 3.23 -6.20 12.79
CA GLN A 36 3.05 -5.85 14.21
C GLN A 36 1.89 -6.66 14.81
N PRO A 37 2.09 -7.33 15.95
CA PRO A 37 1.07 -8.23 16.52
C PRO A 37 -0.27 -7.56 16.84
N SER A 38 -0.24 -6.30 17.30
CA SER A 38 -1.47 -5.54 17.56
C SER A 38 -2.25 -5.27 16.27
N LEU A 39 -1.56 -4.92 15.18
CA LEU A 39 -2.21 -4.75 13.87
C LEU A 39 -2.84 -6.08 13.41
N ALA A 40 -2.09 -7.18 13.48
CA ALA A 40 -2.61 -8.50 13.13
C ALA A 40 -3.88 -8.86 13.91
N PHE A 41 -3.91 -8.56 15.21
CA PHE A 41 -5.09 -8.77 16.05
C PHE A 41 -6.31 -7.98 15.52
N PHE A 42 -6.16 -6.68 15.25
CA PHE A 42 -7.28 -5.86 14.77
C PHE A 42 -7.73 -6.25 13.36
N LEU A 43 -6.79 -6.56 12.48
CA LEU A 43 -7.14 -7.01 11.13
C LEU A 43 -7.92 -8.33 11.16
N ARG A 44 -7.63 -9.25 12.09
CA ARG A 44 -8.40 -10.49 12.27
C ARG A 44 -9.85 -10.23 12.69
N LEU A 45 -10.13 -9.19 13.45
CA LEU A 45 -11.50 -8.80 13.81
C LEU A 45 -12.29 -8.35 12.56
N ARG A 46 -11.63 -7.67 11.64
CA ARG A 46 -12.24 -7.20 10.37
C ARG A 46 -12.29 -8.28 9.30
N CYS A 47 -11.30 -9.16 9.28
CA CYS A 47 -11.08 -10.21 8.30
C CYS A 47 -11.05 -11.59 8.98
N PRO A 48 -12.15 -12.10 9.57
CA PRO A 48 -12.17 -13.41 10.21
C PRO A 48 -11.80 -14.52 9.22
N GLN A 49 -11.12 -15.57 9.70
CA GLN A 49 -10.65 -16.67 8.85
C GLN A 49 -11.81 -17.39 8.14
N SER A 50 -12.91 -17.60 8.85
CA SER A 50 -14.10 -18.29 8.35
C SER A 50 -15.08 -17.40 7.59
N SER A 51 -14.81 -16.08 7.48
CA SER A 51 -15.74 -15.18 6.79
C SER A 51 -15.82 -15.50 5.30
N THR A 52 -17.04 -15.60 4.80
CA THR A 52 -17.37 -15.66 3.37
C THR A 52 -17.50 -14.28 2.74
N VAL A 53 -17.57 -13.23 3.56
CA VAL A 53 -17.62 -11.84 3.11
C VAL A 53 -16.19 -11.32 2.97
N ASP A 54 -15.88 -10.80 1.81
CA ASP A 54 -14.57 -10.18 1.55
C ASP A 54 -14.58 -8.69 1.93
N ASN A 55 -14.49 -8.45 3.23
CA ASN A 55 -14.44 -7.09 3.79
C ASN A 55 -13.23 -6.31 3.27
N THR A 56 -13.29 -4.99 3.41
CA THR A 56 -12.18 -4.09 3.09
C THR A 56 -11.61 -3.44 4.35
N VAL A 57 -10.32 -3.08 4.26
CA VAL A 57 -9.61 -2.27 5.25
C VAL A 57 -8.82 -1.18 4.56
N ASN A 58 -8.57 -0.07 5.22
CA ASN A 58 -7.70 0.98 4.69
C ASN A 58 -6.27 0.45 4.52
N LEU A 59 -5.59 0.85 3.46
CA LEU A 59 -4.16 0.54 3.25
C LEU A 59 -3.29 1.31 4.23
N ASP A 60 -3.56 2.61 4.38
CA ASP A 60 -2.97 3.40 5.46
C ASP A 60 -3.80 3.24 6.73
N GLN A 61 -3.20 2.62 7.73
CA GLN A 61 -3.75 2.43 9.08
C GLN A 61 -3.36 3.60 10.00
N GLY A 62 -2.92 4.72 9.41
CA GLY A 62 -2.49 5.92 10.13
C GLY A 62 -3.64 6.65 10.80
N GLY A 63 -3.32 7.20 11.91
CA GLY A 63 -4.13 8.04 12.76
C GLY A 63 -3.33 8.34 14.01
N SER A 64 -3.63 9.39 14.70
CA SER A 64 -2.92 9.84 15.88
C SER A 64 -2.73 8.72 16.90
N SER A 65 -1.51 8.33 17.04
CA SER A 65 -0.73 7.58 18.03
C SER A 65 -1.36 6.55 18.99
N ALA A 66 -2.66 6.37 19.07
CA ALA A 66 -3.27 5.41 20.01
C ALA A 66 -4.49 4.65 19.46
N ASN A 67 -5.10 5.13 18.41
CA ASN A 67 -6.31 4.52 17.88
C ASN A 67 -5.99 3.65 16.68
N LEU A 68 -6.04 2.36 16.92
CA LEU A 68 -5.76 1.26 16.00
C LEU A 68 -6.84 1.06 14.93
N ILE A 69 -7.80 1.96 14.84
CA ILE A 69 -8.94 1.88 13.92
C ILE A 69 -8.92 3.15 13.09
N GLY A 70 -8.66 2.97 11.80
CA GLY A 70 -8.67 3.94 10.72
C GLY A 70 -9.17 5.33 11.04
N GLU A 71 -8.24 6.23 11.20
CA GLU A 71 -8.50 7.64 11.40
C GLU A 71 -8.19 8.45 10.13
N PRO A 72 -8.58 9.69 10.07
CA PRO A 72 -8.83 10.45 8.84
C PRO A 72 -7.69 10.60 7.83
N THR A 73 -6.47 10.19 8.13
CA THR A 73 -5.36 10.26 7.16
C THR A 73 -5.49 9.28 6.01
N SER A 74 -6.24 8.19 6.17
CA SER A 74 -6.47 7.20 5.10
C SER A 74 -7.15 7.74 3.83
N ASN A 75 -7.66 8.96 3.89
CA ASN A 75 -8.25 9.69 2.76
C ASN A 75 -7.44 10.94 2.38
N ILE A 76 -6.26 11.12 2.96
CA ILE A 76 -5.37 12.26 2.72
C ILE A 76 -4.09 11.74 2.10
N VAL A 77 -3.65 12.39 1.04
CA VAL A 77 -2.36 12.07 0.43
C VAL A 77 -1.25 12.69 1.29
N ASP A 78 -0.63 11.84 2.12
CA ASP A 78 0.44 12.24 3.03
C ASP A 78 1.48 11.12 3.20
N ASN A 79 2.53 11.36 3.99
CA ASN A 79 3.57 10.38 4.25
C ASN A 79 3.25 9.39 5.40
N SER A 80 2.03 9.37 5.90
CA SER A 80 1.61 8.48 6.98
C SER A 80 1.80 7.02 6.64
N PHE A 81 1.43 6.61 5.43
CA PHE A 81 1.67 5.26 4.92
C PHE A 81 3.11 4.78 5.12
N TYR A 82 4.12 5.63 4.80
CA TYR A 82 5.53 5.27 4.98
C TYR A 82 5.90 5.11 6.46
N LYS A 83 5.33 5.93 7.34
CA LYS A 83 5.49 5.75 8.80
C LYS A 83 4.90 4.41 9.25
N GLN A 84 3.73 4.03 8.74
CA GLN A 84 3.10 2.75 9.08
C GLN A 84 4.01 1.57 8.71
N ILE A 85 4.54 1.51 7.49
CA ILE A 85 5.39 0.38 7.08
C ILE A 85 6.72 0.34 7.82
N VAL A 86 7.30 1.48 8.21
CA VAL A 86 8.48 1.54 9.10
C VAL A 86 8.18 0.91 10.47
N PHE A 87 6.98 1.12 11.01
CA PHE A 87 6.55 0.55 12.28
C PHE A 87 5.92 -0.85 12.15
N HIS A 88 6.21 -1.58 11.06
CA HIS A 88 5.68 -2.93 10.81
C HIS A 88 4.16 -3.01 10.71
N ARG A 89 3.53 -1.96 10.24
CA ARG A 89 2.08 -1.81 10.10
C ARG A 89 1.60 -1.82 8.65
N GLY A 90 2.43 -2.28 7.72
CA GLY A 90 2.02 -2.51 6.33
C GLY A 90 0.96 -3.61 6.24
N VAL A 91 -0.19 -3.32 5.61
CA VAL A 91 -1.27 -4.30 5.43
C VAL A 91 -0.91 -5.32 4.37
N LEU A 92 -0.46 -4.88 3.20
CA LEU A 92 0.01 -5.77 2.14
C LEU A 92 1.46 -6.20 2.37
N GLN A 93 1.79 -7.41 1.92
CA GLN A 93 3.14 -7.95 2.03
C GLN A 93 4.15 -7.09 1.25
N ILE A 94 3.76 -6.65 0.05
CA ILE A 94 4.62 -5.80 -0.79
C ILE A 94 4.98 -4.49 -0.09
N ASP A 95 4.03 -3.89 0.61
CA ASP A 95 4.24 -2.63 1.32
C ASP A 95 5.25 -2.82 2.46
N GLN A 96 5.07 -3.88 3.26
CA GLN A 96 5.98 -4.18 4.36
C GLN A 96 7.38 -4.52 3.84
N ALA A 97 7.49 -5.21 2.70
CA ALA A 97 8.75 -5.56 2.08
C ALA A 97 9.58 -4.32 1.70
N LEU A 98 8.94 -3.19 1.32
CA LEU A 98 9.66 -1.94 1.01
C LEU A 98 10.44 -1.39 2.21
N ALA A 99 9.88 -1.47 3.41
CA ALA A 99 10.55 -1.01 4.62
C ALA A 99 11.68 -1.95 5.08
N LEU A 100 11.68 -3.19 4.64
CA LEU A 100 12.62 -4.22 5.07
C LEU A 100 13.75 -4.47 4.06
N HIS A 101 13.50 -4.22 2.78
CA HIS A 101 14.46 -4.53 1.73
C HIS A 101 15.62 -3.54 1.68
N GLN A 102 16.85 -4.04 1.54
CA GLN A 102 18.08 -3.24 1.60
C GLN A 102 18.13 -2.07 0.61
N LEU A 103 17.57 -2.25 -0.60
CA LEU A 103 17.58 -1.20 -1.64
C LEU A 103 16.53 -0.11 -1.43
N THR A 104 15.56 -0.31 -0.57
CA THR A 104 14.40 0.58 -0.45
C THR A 104 14.23 1.19 0.93
N LYS A 105 14.69 0.51 1.99
CA LYS A 105 14.49 0.91 3.39
C LYS A 105 14.96 2.34 3.70
N ASP A 106 16.11 2.76 3.14
CA ASP A 106 16.66 4.09 3.43
C ASP A 106 15.80 5.20 2.80
N THR A 107 15.28 4.95 1.59
CA THR A 107 14.33 5.87 0.95
C THR A 107 13.00 5.90 1.70
N VAL A 108 12.49 4.73 2.13
CA VAL A 108 11.27 4.64 2.95
C VAL A 108 11.43 5.44 4.25
N ASN A 109 12.53 5.25 4.96
CA ASN A 109 12.82 6.03 6.18
C ASN A 109 12.90 7.53 5.90
N THR A 110 13.60 7.93 4.84
CA THR A 110 13.70 9.34 4.46
C THR A 110 12.32 9.95 4.23
N VAL A 111 11.47 9.30 3.45
CA VAL A 111 10.11 9.79 3.17
C VAL A 111 9.23 9.78 4.41
N ALA A 112 9.31 8.74 5.24
CA ALA A 112 8.52 8.60 6.46
C ALA A 112 8.75 9.76 7.45
N PHE A 113 10.00 10.22 7.59
CA PHE A 113 10.38 11.21 8.61
C PHE A 113 10.65 12.61 8.05
N ALA A 114 10.60 12.80 6.73
CA ALA A 114 10.67 14.12 6.12
C ALA A 114 9.36 14.92 6.36
N PRO A 115 9.40 16.25 6.20
CA PRO A 115 8.17 17.04 6.10
C PRO A 115 7.25 16.54 4.99
N ASN A 116 5.94 16.64 5.18
CA ASN A 116 4.98 16.11 4.20
C ASN A 116 5.14 16.69 2.80
N ASP A 117 5.51 17.97 2.68
CA ASP A 117 5.77 18.62 1.38
C ASP A 117 6.89 17.95 0.58
N TYR A 118 7.87 17.36 1.26
CA TYR A 118 8.89 16.55 0.59
C TYR A 118 8.27 15.33 -0.08
N PHE A 119 7.41 14.60 0.63
CA PHE A 119 6.69 13.46 0.07
C PHE A 119 5.82 13.89 -1.11
N LEU A 120 4.99 14.92 -0.94
CA LEU A 120 4.09 15.41 -1.99
C LEU A 120 4.84 15.78 -3.27
N THR A 121 5.96 16.51 -3.15
CA THR A 121 6.80 16.88 -4.28
C THR A 121 7.34 15.65 -5.01
N LYS A 122 7.87 14.67 -4.25
CA LYS A 122 8.43 13.44 -4.82
C LYS A 122 7.35 12.54 -5.43
N PHE A 123 6.18 12.46 -4.81
CA PHE A 123 5.05 11.71 -5.29
C PHE A 123 4.52 12.27 -6.61
N GLN A 124 4.36 13.59 -6.73
CA GLN A 124 3.97 14.23 -7.99
C GLN A 124 4.95 13.90 -9.11
N GLN A 125 6.27 14.01 -8.86
CA GLN A 125 7.30 13.66 -9.85
C GLN A 125 7.24 12.18 -10.25
N ALA A 126 6.96 11.29 -9.32
CA ALA A 126 6.83 9.85 -9.58
C ALA A 126 5.60 9.55 -10.42
N MET A 127 4.46 10.16 -10.11
CA MET A 127 3.21 9.97 -10.86
C MET A 127 3.33 10.44 -12.32
N VAL A 128 4.01 11.58 -12.57
CA VAL A 128 4.28 12.03 -13.94
C VAL A 128 5.16 11.03 -14.70
N LYS A 129 6.21 10.48 -14.04
CA LYS A 129 7.06 9.44 -14.63
C LYS A 129 6.27 8.15 -14.91
N LEU A 130 5.43 7.73 -13.96
CA LEU A 130 4.59 6.53 -14.12
C LEU A 130 3.65 6.68 -15.31
N GLY A 131 3.01 7.85 -15.47
CA GLY A 131 2.14 8.14 -16.61
C GLY A 131 2.83 8.16 -17.96
N ALA A 132 4.17 8.26 -17.99
CA ALA A 132 4.97 8.23 -19.22
C ALA A 132 5.60 6.86 -19.51
N VAL A 133 5.46 5.86 -18.61
CA VAL A 133 6.05 4.53 -18.80
C VAL A 133 5.33 3.81 -19.93
N GLU A 134 6.11 3.38 -20.93
CA GLU A 134 5.66 2.55 -22.06
C GLU A 134 4.44 3.14 -22.82
N VAL A 135 4.27 4.46 -22.80
CA VAL A 135 3.23 5.11 -23.57
C VAL A 135 3.60 5.06 -25.05
N LEU A 136 2.78 4.40 -25.85
CA LEU A 136 2.91 4.37 -27.30
C LEU A 136 2.28 5.64 -27.90
N THR A 137 3.03 6.34 -28.74
CA THR A 137 2.58 7.58 -29.41
C THR A 137 2.66 7.44 -30.93
N ASP A 138 1.98 8.31 -31.63
CA ASP A 138 1.95 8.39 -33.09
C ASP A 138 1.71 7.02 -33.77
N ALA A 139 2.56 6.63 -34.70
CA ALA A 139 2.45 5.38 -35.43
C ALA A 139 2.70 4.11 -34.60
N GLN A 140 3.21 4.25 -33.37
CA GLN A 140 3.45 3.12 -32.46
C GLN A 140 2.20 2.77 -31.65
N GLY A 141 1.26 3.67 -31.54
CA GLY A 141 0.05 3.50 -30.77
C GLY A 141 -1.22 3.63 -31.63
N GLU A 142 -2.36 3.52 -30.98
CA GLU A 142 -3.66 3.78 -31.57
C GLU A 142 -4.57 4.55 -30.61
N ILE A 143 -5.45 5.39 -31.14
CA ILE A 143 -6.54 5.96 -30.37
C ILE A 143 -7.69 4.97 -30.38
N ARG A 144 -7.85 4.24 -29.28
CA ARG A 144 -8.86 3.19 -29.17
C ARG A 144 -10.28 3.76 -29.12
N LYS A 145 -11.20 3.13 -29.85
CA LYS A 145 -12.66 3.38 -29.73
C LYS A 145 -13.23 2.78 -28.46
N SER A 146 -12.66 1.66 -28.00
CA SER A 146 -12.93 1.03 -26.72
C SER A 146 -11.64 0.85 -25.94
N CYS A 147 -11.57 1.31 -24.68
CA CYS A 147 -10.35 1.19 -23.87
C CYS A 147 -9.89 -0.25 -23.67
N ARG A 148 -10.80 -1.24 -23.80
CA ARG A 148 -10.54 -2.65 -23.52
C ARG A 148 -10.15 -3.47 -24.75
N ALA A 149 -10.20 -2.91 -25.93
CA ALA A 149 -9.94 -3.63 -27.18
C ALA A 149 -9.14 -2.77 -28.14
N THR A 150 -8.26 -3.42 -28.90
CA THR A 150 -7.59 -2.80 -30.06
C THR A 150 -8.60 -2.55 -31.18
N ASN A 151 -8.32 -1.55 -32.02
CA ASN A 151 -9.13 -1.30 -33.21
C ASN A 151 -8.71 -2.32 -34.30
N PHE A 152 -9.59 -3.23 -34.61
CA PHE A 152 -9.51 -4.12 -35.78
C PHE A 152 -10.62 -3.81 -36.75
#